data_44e471c57386494e3556746ea3c48ad0
#
_entry.id   44e471c57386494e3556746ea3c48ad0
#
_cell.length_a   1.000
_cell.length_b   1.000
_cell.length_c   1.000
_cell.angle_alpha   90.00
_cell.angle_beta   90.00
_cell.angle_gamma   90.00
#
_symmetry.space_group_name_H-M   'P 1'
#
loop_
_entity.id
_entity.type
_entity.pdbx_description
1 polymer ?
#
loop_
_entity_poly.entity_id
_entity_poly.type
_entity_poly.pdbx_seq_one_letter_code
_entity_poly.pdbx_strand_id
1 'polypeptide(L)'
;IEIYIVLMFKFFEPNNFFSITSKSTKYIFLLFIIILSVGLIEALFLSPEDYIQSHSVRIMYVHVPSAWTSLGIFSLMALLSVINFIFKNKNFSIMAKSLAPSGLVFNIIALVTGSIWGKPTWGTWWAWDARITSMLILLLFYVMYIVAWRIFDNKEKVTKITSIIVILGAINVPIIKFSVDWWSTLHQSSSINLLSESTIHSSML
;
A
#
# COMPACT_ATOMS: atom_id res chain seq x y z
N ILE A 1 -26.82 7.20 -19.96
CA ILE A 1 -26.19 6.35 -18.90
C ILE A 1 -25.66 5.06 -19.51
N GLU A 2 -26.43 4.31 -20.32
CA GLU A 2 -25.98 3.07 -20.97
C GLU A 2 -24.74 3.24 -21.87
N ILE A 3 -24.66 4.33 -22.64
CA ILE A 3 -23.50 4.61 -23.53
C ILE A 3 -22.22 4.82 -22.70
N TYR A 4 -22.28 5.50 -21.57
CA TYR A 4 -21.12 5.70 -20.68
C TYR A 4 -20.66 4.39 -20.03
N ILE A 5 -21.59 3.51 -19.66
CA ILE A 5 -21.31 2.19 -19.10
C ILE A 5 -20.63 1.32 -20.17
N VAL A 6 -21.13 1.30 -21.40
CA VAL A 6 -20.54 0.56 -22.51
C VAL A 6 -19.14 1.09 -22.88
N LEU A 7 -18.93 2.40 -22.91
CA LEU A 7 -17.61 3.01 -23.15
C LEU A 7 -16.62 2.70 -22.03
N MET A 8 -17.07 2.70 -20.78
CA MET A 8 -16.24 2.34 -19.63
C MET A 8 -15.80 0.87 -19.70
N PHE A 9 -16.71 -0.05 -20.04
CA PHE A 9 -16.36 -1.47 -20.23
C PHE A 9 -15.43 -1.68 -21.43
N LYS A 10 -15.58 -0.90 -22.50
CA LYS A 10 -14.69 -0.95 -23.67
C LYS A 10 -13.27 -0.47 -23.38
N PHE A 11 -13.12 0.50 -22.45
CA PHE A 11 -11.81 0.94 -21.94
C PHE A 11 -11.10 -0.17 -21.16
N PHE A 12 -11.84 -0.97 -20.38
CA PHE A 12 -11.31 -2.10 -19.61
C PHE A 12 -11.17 -3.39 -20.43
N GLU A 13 -11.45 -3.36 -21.72
CA GLU A 13 -11.16 -4.46 -22.61
C GLU A 13 -9.63 -4.65 -22.70
N PRO A 14 -9.07 -5.87 -22.46
CA PRO A 14 -7.63 -6.07 -22.29
C PRO A 14 -6.78 -5.49 -23.42
N ASN A 15 -7.21 -5.63 -24.66
CA ASN A 15 -6.48 -5.14 -25.83
C ASN A 15 -6.43 -3.61 -25.92
N ASN A 16 -7.55 -2.95 -25.61
CA ASN A 16 -7.64 -1.48 -25.62
C ASN A 16 -6.84 -0.89 -24.46
N PHE A 17 -7.00 -1.46 -23.25
CA PHE A 17 -6.23 -1.07 -22.09
C PHE A 17 -4.73 -1.21 -22.31
N PHE A 18 -4.27 -2.35 -22.85
CA PHE A 18 -2.87 -2.59 -23.16
C PHE A 18 -2.33 -1.62 -24.21
N SER A 19 -3.08 -1.34 -25.27
CA SER A 19 -2.68 -0.41 -26.33
C SER A 19 -2.50 1.02 -25.79
N ILE A 20 -3.40 1.49 -24.92
CA ILE A 20 -3.33 2.84 -24.33
C ILE A 20 -2.20 2.92 -23.31
N THR A 21 -2.12 1.95 -22.40
CA THR A 21 -1.13 1.95 -21.32
C THR A 21 0.28 1.77 -21.84
N SER A 22 0.53 0.90 -22.83
CA SER A 22 1.86 0.66 -23.37
C SER A 22 2.51 1.91 -23.98
N LYS A 23 1.72 2.76 -24.63
CA LYS A 23 2.20 4.03 -25.19
C LYS A 23 2.54 5.05 -24.11
N SER A 24 1.75 5.09 -23.04
CA SER A 24 1.87 6.06 -21.95
C SER A 24 2.92 5.66 -20.92
N THR A 25 3.21 4.37 -20.76
CA THR A 25 4.06 3.83 -19.68
C THR A 25 5.44 4.48 -19.64
N LYS A 26 6.07 4.70 -20.80
CA LYS A 26 7.40 5.34 -20.87
C LYS A 26 7.40 6.74 -20.27
N TYR A 27 6.41 7.55 -20.61
CA TYR A 27 6.31 8.94 -20.12
C TYR A 27 5.93 8.99 -18.66
N ILE A 28 5.01 8.13 -18.23
CA ILE A 28 4.61 7.98 -16.82
C ILE A 28 5.81 7.53 -15.98
N PHE A 29 6.60 6.58 -16.47
CA PHE A 29 7.79 6.09 -15.78
C PHE A 29 8.86 7.19 -15.66
N LEU A 30 9.11 7.95 -16.73
CA LEU A 30 10.06 9.08 -16.69
C LEU A 30 9.60 10.14 -15.68
N LEU A 31 8.33 10.53 -15.71
CA LEU A 31 7.75 11.47 -14.76
C LEU A 31 7.85 10.95 -13.32
N PHE A 32 7.55 9.66 -13.10
CA PHE A 32 7.71 9.01 -11.80
C PHE A 32 9.15 9.11 -11.28
N ILE A 33 10.16 8.81 -12.11
CA ILE A 33 11.57 8.89 -11.71
C ILE A 33 11.95 10.32 -11.33
N ILE A 34 11.51 11.32 -12.10
CA ILE A 34 11.79 12.73 -11.81
C ILE A 34 11.18 13.13 -10.46
N ILE A 35 9.88 12.87 -10.27
CA ILE A 35 9.17 13.22 -9.03
C ILE A 35 9.77 12.47 -7.83
N LEU A 36 10.07 11.18 -7.99
CA LEU A 36 10.68 10.38 -6.93
C LEU A 36 12.07 10.93 -6.55
N SER A 37 12.91 11.28 -7.54
CA SER A 37 14.24 11.82 -7.28
C SER A 37 14.18 13.17 -6.55
N VAL A 38 13.32 14.08 -7.00
CA VAL A 38 13.11 15.37 -6.32
C VAL A 38 12.58 15.15 -4.92
N GLY A 39 11.54 14.32 -4.75
CA GLY A 39 10.96 14.03 -3.45
C GLY A 39 11.94 13.39 -2.46
N LEU A 40 12.82 12.50 -2.92
CA LEU A 40 13.84 11.89 -2.06
C LEU A 40 14.92 12.90 -1.68
N ILE A 41 15.34 13.81 -2.57
CA ILE A 41 16.29 14.87 -2.25
C ILE A 41 15.70 15.80 -1.20
N GLU A 42 14.49 16.29 -1.40
CA GLU A 42 13.78 17.13 -0.44
C GLU A 42 13.64 16.42 0.91
N ALA A 43 13.13 15.20 0.92
CA ALA A 43 12.85 14.44 2.13
C ALA A 43 14.09 14.11 2.96
N LEU A 44 15.18 13.66 2.31
CA LEU A 44 16.32 13.11 3.02
C LEU A 44 17.43 14.14 3.28
N PHE A 45 17.51 15.22 2.52
CA PHE A 45 18.60 16.18 2.60
C PHE A 45 18.14 17.60 2.99
N LEU A 46 16.98 18.06 2.49
CA LEU A 46 16.53 19.43 2.63
C LEU A 46 15.49 19.63 3.74
N SER A 47 14.75 18.56 4.14
CA SER A 47 13.72 18.66 5.18
C SER A 47 14.33 19.07 6.53
N PRO A 48 13.59 19.86 7.34
CA PRO A 48 14.07 20.28 8.66
C PRO A 48 14.27 19.09 9.60
N GLU A 49 15.08 19.31 10.62
CA GLU A 49 15.26 18.35 11.71
C GLU A 49 14.16 18.53 12.74
N ASP A 50 13.78 17.45 13.39
CA ASP A 50 12.89 17.47 14.55
C ASP A 50 13.70 17.73 15.83
N TYR A 51 13.14 18.51 16.76
CA TYR A 51 13.84 18.88 17.99
C TYR A 51 14.03 17.70 18.98
N ILE A 52 13.25 16.63 18.88
CA ILE A 52 13.40 15.40 19.70
C ILE A 52 14.15 14.32 18.92
N GLN A 53 13.75 14.08 17.66
CA GLN A 53 14.22 12.95 16.86
C GLN A 53 15.41 13.29 15.97
N SER A 54 15.80 14.58 15.90
CA SER A 54 16.88 15.07 15.05
C SER A 54 16.70 14.60 13.59
N HIS A 55 17.75 14.14 12.94
CA HIS A 55 17.70 13.64 11.56
C HIS A 55 16.87 12.35 11.35
N SER A 56 16.61 11.57 12.40
CA SER A 56 15.89 10.31 12.24
C SER A 56 14.42 10.50 11.82
N VAL A 57 13.84 11.68 12.06
CA VAL A 57 12.50 12.05 11.58
C VAL A 57 12.38 11.95 10.05
N ARG A 58 13.47 12.15 9.30
CA ARG A 58 13.47 12.08 7.84
C ARG A 58 13.05 10.73 7.27
N ILE A 59 13.19 9.66 8.07
CA ILE A 59 12.71 8.32 7.73
C ILE A 59 11.19 8.32 7.53
N MET A 60 10.46 9.20 8.21
CA MET A 60 9.01 9.37 8.08
C MET A 60 8.56 9.57 6.63
N TYR A 61 9.30 10.36 5.85
CA TYR A 61 8.96 10.67 4.46
C TYR A 61 9.01 9.48 3.51
N VAL A 62 9.72 8.42 3.88
CA VAL A 62 9.72 7.15 3.15
C VAL A 62 8.77 6.14 3.80
N HIS A 63 8.79 6.06 5.13
CA HIS A 63 8.02 5.09 5.91
C HIS A 63 6.50 5.30 5.76
N VAL A 64 6.03 6.51 6.03
CA VAL A 64 4.58 6.79 6.05
C VAL A 64 3.93 6.63 4.68
N PRO A 65 4.47 7.21 3.58
CA PRO A 65 3.92 6.97 2.25
C PRO A 65 3.96 5.49 1.84
N SER A 66 5.01 4.77 2.20
CA SER A 66 5.11 3.34 1.90
C SER A 66 4.05 2.52 2.63
N ALA A 67 3.82 2.81 3.92
CA ALA A 67 2.77 2.16 4.70
C ALA A 67 1.38 2.45 4.12
N TRP A 68 1.07 3.72 3.81
CA TRP A 68 -0.21 4.11 3.22
C TRP A 68 -0.43 3.48 1.83
N THR A 69 0.60 3.47 1.00
CA THR A 69 0.53 2.86 -0.33
C THR A 69 0.27 1.36 -0.24
N SER A 70 0.96 0.66 0.66
CA SER A 70 0.72 -0.78 0.89
C SER A 70 -0.72 -1.04 1.35
N LEU A 71 -1.21 -0.31 2.35
CA LEU A 71 -2.59 -0.43 2.84
C LEU A 71 -3.61 -0.11 1.75
N GLY A 72 -3.39 0.96 0.98
CA GLY A 72 -4.26 1.37 -0.13
C GLY A 72 -4.32 0.33 -1.24
N ILE A 73 -3.17 -0.22 -1.64
CA ILE A 73 -3.11 -1.30 -2.63
C ILE A 73 -3.86 -2.53 -2.14
N PHE A 74 -3.65 -2.96 -0.89
CA PHE A 74 -4.34 -4.13 -0.36
C PHE A 74 -5.86 -3.93 -0.30
N SER A 75 -6.32 -2.75 0.12
CA SER A 75 -7.73 -2.36 0.13
C SER A 75 -8.32 -2.37 -1.29
N LEU A 76 -7.57 -1.86 -2.27
CA LEU A 76 -7.99 -1.89 -3.67
C LEU A 76 -8.07 -3.32 -4.21
N MET A 77 -7.10 -4.17 -3.88
CA MET A 77 -7.14 -5.60 -4.25
C MET A 77 -8.37 -6.28 -3.64
N ALA A 78 -8.73 -5.97 -2.40
CA ALA A 78 -9.93 -6.49 -1.75
C ALA A 78 -11.20 -6.03 -2.47
N LEU A 79 -11.30 -4.74 -2.79
CA LEU A 79 -12.42 -4.18 -3.54
C LEU A 79 -12.56 -4.85 -4.91
N LEU A 80 -11.46 -4.98 -5.67
CA LEU A 80 -11.45 -5.65 -6.97
C LEU A 80 -11.86 -7.12 -6.85
N SER A 81 -11.47 -7.80 -5.76
CA SER A 81 -11.86 -9.18 -5.49
C SER A 81 -13.35 -9.32 -5.21
N VAL A 82 -13.94 -8.39 -4.44
CA VAL A 82 -15.39 -8.35 -4.19
C VAL A 82 -16.15 -8.07 -5.49
N ILE A 83 -15.71 -7.08 -6.28
CA ILE A 83 -16.33 -6.76 -7.57
C ILE A 83 -16.25 -7.96 -8.52
N ASN A 84 -15.11 -8.64 -8.58
CA ASN A 84 -14.95 -9.86 -9.39
C ASN A 84 -15.91 -10.97 -8.93
N PHE A 85 -16.13 -11.11 -7.62
CA PHE A 85 -17.04 -12.11 -7.08
C PHE A 85 -18.50 -11.84 -7.47
N ILE A 86 -18.93 -10.56 -7.48
CA ILE A 86 -20.29 -10.13 -7.83
C ILE A 86 -20.51 -10.22 -9.34
N PHE A 87 -19.62 -9.63 -10.13
CA PHE A 87 -19.80 -9.46 -11.57
C PHE A 87 -19.18 -10.59 -12.40
N LYS A 88 -18.44 -11.52 -11.78
CA LYS A 88 -17.74 -12.65 -12.43
C LYS A 88 -16.85 -12.23 -13.61
N ASN A 89 -16.27 -11.04 -13.56
CA ASN A 89 -15.42 -10.49 -14.60
C ASN A 89 -13.94 -10.68 -14.25
N LYS A 90 -13.27 -11.58 -14.97
CA LYS A 90 -11.87 -11.98 -14.74
C LYS A 90 -10.86 -10.82 -14.80
N ASN A 91 -11.20 -9.71 -15.44
CA ASN A 91 -10.31 -8.55 -15.54
C ASN A 91 -9.98 -7.96 -14.15
N PHE A 92 -10.95 -7.92 -13.23
CA PHE A 92 -10.71 -7.45 -11.87
C PHE A 92 -9.71 -8.32 -11.10
N SER A 93 -9.76 -9.64 -11.32
CA SER A 93 -8.77 -10.56 -10.74
C SER A 93 -7.37 -10.36 -11.32
N ILE A 94 -7.24 -10.08 -12.62
CA ILE A 94 -5.96 -9.76 -13.26
C ILE A 94 -5.41 -8.44 -12.74
N MET A 95 -6.25 -7.43 -12.57
CA MET A 95 -5.87 -6.14 -11.99
C MET A 95 -5.36 -6.32 -10.55
N ALA A 96 -6.09 -7.03 -9.69
CA ALA A 96 -5.66 -7.34 -8.34
C ALA A 96 -4.32 -8.09 -8.32
N LYS A 97 -4.14 -9.07 -9.22
CA LYS A 97 -2.88 -9.82 -9.37
C LYS A 97 -1.70 -8.90 -9.72
N SER A 98 -1.90 -7.93 -10.62
CA SER A 98 -0.82 -7.03 -11.05
C SER A 98 -0.43 -6.01 -9.97
N LEU A 99 -1.32 -5.68 -9.04
CA LEU A 99 -1.06 -4.77 -7.92
C LEU A 99 -0.26 -5.42 -6.78
N ALA A 100 -0.41 -6.74 -6.58
CA ALA A 100 0.13 -7.44 -5.43
C ALA A 100 1.65 -7.31 -5.23
N PRO A 101 2.51 -7.41 -6.28
CA PRO A 101 3.95 -7.25 -6.11
C PRO A 101 4.33 -5.85 -5.62
N SER A 102 3.69 -4.81 -6.14
CA SER A 102 3.94 -3.43 -5.71
C SER A 102 3.52 -3.22 -4.24
N GLY A 103 2.35 -3.72 -3.87
CA GLY A 103 1.88 -3.67 -2.48
C GLY A 103 2.82 -4.39 -1.51
N LEU A 104 3.33 -5.56 -1.89
CA LEU A 104 4.33 -6.30 -1.12
C LEU A 104 5.62 -5.50 -0.93
N VAL A 105 6.15 -4.90 -1.99
CA VAL A 105 7.38 -4.09 -1.93
C VAL A 105 7.20 -2.91 -0.98
N PHE A 106 6.11 -2.16 -1.08
CA PHE A 106 5.82 -1.05 -0.17
C PHE A 106 5.62 -1.51 1.28
N ASN A 107 5.05 -2.70 1.50
CA ASN A 107 4.94 -3.27 2.84
C ASN A 107 6.31 -3.58 3.44
N ILE A 108 7.22 -4.19 2.66
CA ILE A 108 8.59 -4.48 3.07
C ILE A 108 9.33 -3.17 3.40
N ILE A 109 9.23 -2.16 2.52
CA ILE A 109 9.85 -0.85 2.76
C ILE A 109 9.32 -0.25 4.07
N ALA A 110 8.01 -0.29 4.31
CA ALA A 110 7.42 0.21 5.55
C ALA A 110 7.94 -0.54 6.78
N LEU A 111 8.01 -1.86 6.76
CA LEU A 111 8.53 -2.65 7.89
C LEU A 111 10.02 -2.38 8.14
N VAL A 112 10.84 -2.34 7.09
CA VAL A 112 12.29 -2.09 7.20
C VAL A 112 12.56 -0.67 7.71
N THR A 113 11.94 0.33 7.10
CA THR A 113 12.13 1.74 7.52
C THR A 113 11.56 1.99 8.91
N GLY A 114 10.44 1.36 9.27
CA GLY A 114 9.89 1.41 10.62
C GLY A 114 10.82 0.80 11.66
N SER A 115 11.47 -0.31 11.34
CA SER A 115 12.49 -0.93 12.19
C SER A 115 13.72 -0.01 12.39
N ILE A 116 14.21 0.59 11.29
CA ILE A 116 15.34 1.54 11.36
C ILE A 116 14.96 2.77 12.18
N TRP A 117 13.76 3.29 12.01
CA TRP A 117 13.28 4.45 12.78
C TRP A 117 12.99 4.11 14.25
N GLY A 118 12.52 2.89 14.53
CA GLY A 118 12.26 2.40 15.88
C GLY A 118 13.52 2.33 16.74
N LYS A 119 14.67 2.04 16.17
CA LYS A 119 15.92 1.91 16.94
C LYS A 119 16.31 3.19 17.70
N PRO A 120 16.41 4.38 17.07
CA PRO A 120 16.69 5.62 17.79
C PRO A 120 15.51 6.10 18.63
N THR A 121 14.26 5.79 18.25
CA THR A 121 13.06 6.31 18.91
C THR A 121 12.66 5.51 20.15
N TRP A 122 12.73 4.18 20.06
CA TRP A 122 12.24 3.24 21.08
C TRP A 122 13.35 2.36 21.68
N GLY A 123 14.59 2.49 21.21
CA GLY A 123 15.73 1.69 21.66
C GLY A 123 15.79 0.27 21.09
N THR A 124 14.82 -0.15 20.31
CA THR A 124 14.72 -1.50 19.72
C THR A 124 14.45 -1.48 18.23
N TRP A 125 14.95 -2.47 17.48
CA TRP A 125 14.65 -2.67 16.06
C TRP A 125 13.25 -3.22 15.83
N TRP A 126 12.69 -3.94 16.80
CA TRP A 126 11.40 -4.61 16.69
C TRP A 126 10.69 -4.63 18.02
N ALA A 127 9.42 -4.32 18.01
CA ALA A 127 8.51 -4.51 19.13
C ALA A 127 7.28 -5.29 18.66
N TRP A 128 6.83 -6.23 19.47
CA TRP A 128 5.61 -6.98 19.20
C TRP A 128 4.37 -6.20 19.61
N ASP A 129 4.24 -4.99 19.12
CA ASP A 129 3.04 -4.21 19.33
C ASP A 129 1.96 -4.51 18.27
N ALA A 130 0.75 -4.03 18.50
CA ALA A 130 -0.38 -4.31 17.62
C ALA A 130 -0.16 -3.81 16.18
N ARG A 131 0.46 -2.64 15.98
CA ARG A 131 0.65 -2.04 14.65
C ARG A 131 1.71 -2.77 13.84
N ILE A 132 2.89 -3.02 14.43
CA ILE A 132 3.99 -3.72 13.74
C ILE A 132 3.57 -5.15 13.42
N THR A 133 2.97 -5.85 14.38
CA THR A 133 2.50 -7.23 14.20
C THR A 133 1.45 -7.32 13.11
N SER A 134 0.48 -6.40 13.09
CA SER A 134 -0.56 -6.39 12.04
C SER A 134 0.02 -6.06 10.65
N MET A 135 1.04 -5.19 10.56
CA MET A 135 1.75 -4.95 9.30
C MET A 135 2.52 -6.18 8.82
N LEU A 136 3.12 -6.96 9.73
CA LEU A 136 3.74 -8.24 9.40
C LEU A 136 2.70 -9.26 8.91
N ILE A 137 1.54 -9.33 9.54
CA ILE A 137 0.42 -10.17 9.08
C ILE A 137 -0.02 -9.76 7.67
N LEU A 138 -0.09 -8.46 7.37
CA LEU A 138 -0.41 -7.97 6.02
C LEU A 138 0.63 -8.44 4.99
N LEU A 139 1.92 -8.41 5.34
CA LEU A 139 2.99 -8.95 4.50
C LEU A 139 2.75 -10.43 4.19
N LEU A 140 2.37 -11.23 5.18
CA LEU A 140 2.06 -12.65 4.97
C LEU A 140 0.86 -12.84 4.04
N PHE A 141 -0.18 -12.01 4.13
CA PHE A 141 -1.30 -12.03 3.19
C PHE A 141 -0.87 -11.73 1.75
N TYR A 142 0.02 -10.74 1.54
CA TYR A 142 0.60 -10.47 0.21
C TYR A 142 1.38 -11.67 -0.33
N VAL A 143 2.24 -12.27 0.51
CA VAL A 143 3.04 -13.45 0.14
C VAL A 143 2.12 -14.62 -0.21
N MET A 144 1.14 -14.93 0.63
CA MET A 144 0.17 -16.00 0.37
C MET A 144 -0.58 -15.79 -0.94
N TYR A 145 -1.00 -14.55 -1.21
CA TYR A 145 -1.68 -14.19 -2.46
C TYR A 145 -0.80 -14.47 -3.68
N ILE A 146 0.45 -13.98 -3.66
CA ILE A 146 1.39 -14.14 -4.79
C ILE A 146 1.75 -15.60 -4.99
N VAL A 147 2.01 -16.33 -3.91
CA VAL A 147 2.35 -17.75 -3.92
C VAL A 147 1.18 -18.59 -4.46
N ALA A 148 -0.06 -18.28 -4.07
CA ALA A 148 -1.23 -18.97 -4.60
C ALA A 148 -1.33 -18.88 -6.12
N TRP A 149 -1.04 -17.71 -6.70
CA TRP A 149 -0.99 -17.54 -8.17
C TRP A 149 0.13 -18.34 -8.85
N ARG A 150 1.15 -18.78 -8.14
CA ARG A 150 2.25 -19.60 -8.68
C ARG A 150 2.01 -21.10 -8.53
N ILE A 151 1.27 -21.51 -7.50
CA ILE A 151 1.07 -22.94 -7.17
C ILE A 151 -0.13 -23.52 -7.94
N PHE A 152 -1.20 -22.75 -8.14
CA PHE A 152 -2.41 -23.28 -8.74
C PHE A 152 -2.49 -22.97 -10.25
N ASP A 153 -2.50 -23.99 -11.08
CA ASP A 153 -2.63 -23.87 -12.54
C ASP A 153 -4.06 -23.53 -12.97
N ASN A 154 -5.07 -24.01 -12.25
CA ASN A 154 -6.47 -23.74 -12.56
C ASN A 154 -6.84 -22.30 -12.22
N LYS A 155 -7.04 -21.47 -13.27
CA LYS A 155 -7.33 -20.03 -13.17
C LYS A 155 -8.59 -19.72 -12.38
N GLU A 156 -9.62 -20.53 -12.47
CA GLU A 156 -10.87 -20.31 -11.71
C GLU A 156 -10.66 -20.59 -10.23
N LYS A 157 -10.00 -21.72 -9.92
CA LYS A 157 -9.67 -22.11 -8.53
C LYS A 157 -8.78 -21.07 -7.86
N VAL A 158 -7.70 -20.65 -8.54
CA VAL A 158 -6.78 -19.65 -7.96
C VAL A 158 -7.45 -18.31 -7.74
N THR A 159 -8.29 -17.86 -8.67
CA THR A 159 -9.06 -16.62 -8.49
C THR A 159 -9.96 -16.68 -7.25
N LYS A 160 -10.66 -17.78 -7.01
CA LYS A 160 -11.49 -17.96 -5.80
C LYS A 160 -10.64 -17.93 -4.53
N ILE A 161 -9.55 -18.71 -4.48
CA ILE A 161 -8.64 -18.79 -3.32
C ILE A 161 -8.04 -17.42 -3.02
N THR A 162 -7.49 -16.73 -4.02
CA THR A 162 -6.84 -15.44 -3.82
C THR A 162 -7.83 -14.33 -3.44
N SER A 163 -9.06 -14.37 -3.95
CA SER A 163 -10.13 -13.46 -3.50
C SER A 163 -10.45 -13.67 -2.02
N ILE A 164 -10.54 -14.91 -1.54
CA ILE A 164 -10.78 -15.20 -0.12
C ILE A 164 -9.61 -14.69 0.73
N ILE A 165 -8.36 -14.96 0.33
CA ILE A 165 -7.15 -14.49 1.04
C ILE A 165 -7.19 -12.98 1.22
N VAL A 166 -7.50 -12.23 0.16
CA VAL A 166 -7.48 -10.76 0.20
C VAL A 166 -8.67 -10.21 1.00
N ILE A 167 -9.86 -10.79 0.85
CA ILE A 167 -11.04 -10.34 1.62
C ILE A 167 -10.82 -10.58 3.12
N LEU A 168 -10.28 -11.73 3.51
CA LEU A 168 -9.92 -11.99 4.91
C LEU A 168 -8.82 -11.06 5.40
N GLY A 169 -7.77 -10.86 4.59
CA GLY A 169 -6.70 -9.94 4.91
C GLY A 169 -7.14 -8.48 5.02
N ALA A 170 -8.23 -8.08 4.34
CA ALA A 170 -8.78 -6.74 4.42
C ALA A 170 -9.33 -6.41 5.82
N ILE A 171 -9.72 -7.40 6.61
CA ILE A 171 -10.12 -7.21 8.01
C ILE A 171 -8.93 -6.68 8.84
N ASN A 172 -7.71 -7.03 8.46
CA ASN A 172 -6.50 -6.56 9.14
C ASN A 172 -6.18 -5.07 8.86
N VAL A 173 -6.67 -4.49 7.76
CA VAL A 173 -6.41 -3.09 7.40
C VAL A 173 -6.93 -2.09 8.45
N PRO A 174 -8.21 -2.14 8.88
CA PRO A 174 -8.68 -1.29 9.97
C PRO A 174 -7.96 -1.58 11.30
N ILE A 175 -7.57 -2.83 11.57
CA ILE A 175 -6.78 -3.16 12.76
C ILE A 175 -5.45 -2.39 12.76
N ILE A 176 -4.71 -2.38 11.63
CA ILE A 176 -3.50 -1.58 11.48
C ILE A 176 -3.79 -0.09 11.70
N LYS A 177 -4.83 0.43 11.04
CA LYS A 177 -5.16 1.87 11.10
C LYS A 177 -5.48 2.32 12.53
N PHE A 178 -6.32 1.58 13.24
CA PHE A 178 -6.85 1.95 14.55
C PHE A 178 -6.10 1.29 15.73
N SER A 179 -5.04 0.53 15.47
CA SER A 179 -4.27 -0.16 16.50
C SER A 179 -3.77 0.77 17.62
N VAL A 180 -3.41 2.01 17.30
CA VAL A 180 -2.92 2.99 18.27
C VAL A 180 -4.04 3.52 19.16
N ASP A 181 -5.27 3.55 18.64
CA ASP A 181 -6.43 4.03 19.37
C ASP A 181 -7.03 2.92 20.25
N TRP A 182 -6.88 1.65 19.85
CA TRP A 182 -7.47 0.51 20.53
C TRP A 182 -6.55 -0.18 21.55
N TRP A 183 -5.22 -0.07 21.35
CA TRP A 183 -4.21 -0.72 22.20
C TRP A 183 -3.08 0.23 22.54
N SER A 184 -2.41 -0.05 23.66
CA SER A 184 -1.12 0.61 23.96
C SER A 184 -0.07 0.12 22.97
N THR A 185 0.47 1.04 22.18
CA THR A 185 1.53 0.77 21.21
C THR A 185 2.67 1.78 21.40
N LEU A 186 3.86 1.46 20.88
CA LEU A 186 4.97 2.41 20.84
C LEU A 186 4.78 3.47 19.74
N HIS A 187 3.87 3.22 18.78
CA HIS A 187 3.60 4.15 17.70
C HIS A 187 2.80 5.36 18.18
N GLN A 188 3.15 6.51 17.62
CA GLN A 188 2.38 7.75 17.79
C GLN A 188 1.04 7.66 17.05
N SER A 189 0.05 8.40 17.55
CA SER A 189 -1.19 8.66 16.83
C SER A 189 -0.91 9.33 15.49
N SER A 190 -1.85 9.24 14.53
CA SER A 190 -1.68 9.83 13.21
C SER A 190 -1.48 11.34 13.30
N SER A 191 -0.30 11.82 12.89
CA SER A 191 0.02 13.27 12.86
C SER A 191 -0.59 13.97 11.65
N ILE A 192 -0.94 13.22 10.60
CA ILE A 192 -1.57 13.71 9.38
C ILE A 192 -3.00 13.18 9.35
N ASN A 193 -3.98 14.08 9.37
CA ASN A 193 -5.39 13.75 9.34
C ASN A 193 -6.05 14.38 8.11
N LEU A 194 -6.89 13.59 7.41
CA LEU A 194 -7.65 14.08 6.24
C LEU A 194 -8.94 14.83 6.63
N LEU A 195 -9.44 14.62 7.86
CA LEU A 195 -10.73 15.12 8.32
C LEU A 195 -10.62 16.12 9.49
N SER A 196 -9.43 16.35 10.01
CA SER A 196 -9.15 17.29 11.10
C SER A 196 -7.82 17.99 10.88
N GLU A 197 -7.51 18.99 11.69
CA GLU A 197 -6.20 19.65 11.66
C GLU A 197 -5.08 18.65 11.93
N SER A 198 -4.05 18.69 11.09
CA SER A 198 -2.84 17.88 11.26
C SER A 198 -2.00 18.44 12.42
N THR A 199 -1.48 17.56 13.25
CA THR A 199 -0.60 17.94 14.38
C THR A 199 0.86 18.11 13.98
N ILE A 200 1.21 17.74 12.76
CA ILE A 200 2.54 17.92 12.19
C ILE A 200 2.78 19.41 11.87
N HIS A 201 3.99 19.90 12.10
CA HIS A 201 4.35 21.29 11.79
C HIS A 201 4.29 21.54 10.28
N SER A 202 3.83 22.73 9.88
CA SER A 202 3.62 23.07 8.46
C SER A 202 4.89 23.01 7.61
N SER A 203 6.08 23.21 8.19
CA SER A 203 7.36 23.06 7.48
C SER A 203 7.74 21.62 7.16
N MET A 204 6.99 20.62 7.68
CA MET A 204 7.21 19.20 7.49
C MET A 204 6.11 18.57 6.62
N LEU A 205 5.11 19.33 6.21
CA LEU A 205 4.07 18.95 5.27
C LEU A 205 4.46 19.28 3.83
#